data_f2027bc32489586ef60b3916ed8d6ade
#
_entry.id   f2027bc32489586ef60b3916ed8d6ade
#
_cell.length_a   1.000
_cell.length_b   1.000
_cell.length_c   1.000
_cell.angle_alpha   90.00
_cell.angle_beta   90.00
_cell.angle_gamma   90.00
#
_symmetry.space_group_name_H-M   'P 1'
#
loop_
_entity.id
_entity.type
_entity.pdbx_description
1 polymer ?
#
loop_
_entity_poly.entity_id
_entity_poly.type
_entity_poly.pdbx_seq_one_letter_code
_entity_poly.pdbx_strand_id
1 'polypeptide(L)'
;MTNTFSDHKQVEVVSTFAELVNTHFQGNKNAICWHRNLVGDFKEIVAKLELKENITEISTEDLLALELSEQGDLARDIILKDMQLLTDMGASPVLNLLKHYERDEELDFISTDVYSFHVDRSPIETDTFLCTYHGAASDIVPNDQVEQKVLIPEIREKLKALHDGPEAEFESFLAEYFFDLHYQPKPNAQPINLGTGHLWRLAVDHPTQKVLPCVHRAPVENDGEYRLLLIC
;
A
#
# COMPACT_ATOMS: atom_id res chain seq x y z
N MET A 1 16.47 -17.43 -5.17
CA MET A 1 15.08 -17.87 -5.03
C MET A 1 14.32 -17.24 -6.19
N THR A 2 13.71 -18.04 -7.05
CA THR A 2 12.92 -17.54 -8.18
C THR A 2 11.71 -16.84 -7.58
N ASN A 3 11.54 -15.58 -7.88
CA ASN A 3 10.46 -14.77 -7.38
C ASN A 3 9.14 -15.23 -8.00
N THR A 4 8.22 -15.70 -7.17
CA THR A 4 6.99 -16.38 -7.53
C THR A 4 5.79 -15.42 -7.74
N PHE A 5 6.01 -14.10 -7.87
CA PHE A 5 4.88 -13.17 -8.11
C PHE A 5 4.06 -13.53 -9.35
N SER A 6 4.73 -14.02 -10.42
CA SER A 6 4.07 -14.45 -11.66
C SER A 6 3.12 -15.65 -11.48
N ASP A 7 3.21 -16.38 -10.37
CA ASP A 7 2.34 -17.53 -10.09
C ASP A 7 0.98 -17.09 -9.54
N HIS A 8 0.86 -15.81 -9.11
CA HIS A 8 -0.37 -15.27 -8.57
C HIS A 8 -1.26 -14.65 -9.66
N LYS A 9 -2.50 -15.16 -9.77
CA LYS A 9 -3.45 -14.75 -10.82
C LYS A 9 -3.79 -13.26 -10.82
N GLN A 10 -3.67 -12.59 -9.66
CA GLN A 10 -3.97 -11.17 -9.53
C GLN A 10 -2.78 -10.25 -9.83
N VAL A 11 -1.56 -10.81 -9.98
CA VAL A 11 -0.34 -10.03 -10.20
C VAL A 11 0.09 -10.11 -11.66
N GLU A 12 0.41 -8.97 -12.26
CA GLU A 12 1.16 -8.87 -13.51
C GLU A 12 2.58 -8.41 -13.20
N VAL A 13 3.59 -9.16 -13.66
CA VAL A 13 4.99 -8.81 -13.47
C VAL A 13 5.54 -8.19 -14.75
N VAL A 14 6.15 -7.01 -14.60
CA VAL A 14 6.74 -6.24 -15.70
C VAL A 14 8.22 -5.96 -15.47
N SER A 15 8.94 -5.59 -16.52
CA SER A 15 10.39 -5.43 -16.49
C SER A 15 10.85 -3.97 -16.53
N THR A 16 9.94 -3.04 -16.84
CA THR A 16 10.26 -1.61 -16.98
C THR A 16 9.21 -0.72 -16.34
N PHE A 17 9.59 0.52 -15.99
CA PHE A 17 8.65 1.53 -15.51
C PHE A 17 7.58 1.87 -16.57
N ALA A 18 7.96 1.93 -17.84
CA ALA A 18 7.02 2.19 -18.92
C ALA A 18 5.93 1.09 -19.01
N GLU A 19 6.31 -0.18 -18.81
CA GLU A 19 5.34 -1.27 -18.74
C GLU A 19 4.47 -1.16 -17.46
N LEU A 20 5.04 -0.79 -16.29
CA LEU A 20 4.28 -0.59 -15.06
C LEU A 20 3.13 0.39 -15.26
N VAL A 21 3.40 1.50 -15.94
CA VAL A 21 2.42 2.58 -16.18
C VAL A 21 1.42 2.22 -17.26
N ASN A 22 1.87 1.62 -18.38
CA ASN A 22 1.04 1.42 -19.57
C ASN A 22 0.29 0.08 -19.59
N THR A 23 0.63 -0.87 -18.72
CA THR A 23 -0.12 -2.13 -18.64
C THR A 23 -1.47 -1.88 -17.99
N HIS A 24 -2.55 -2.31 -18.65
CA HIS A 24 -3.90 -2.17 -18.11
C HIS A 24 -4.23 -3.30 -17.16
N PHE A 25 -4.91 -2.96 -16.06
CA PHE A 25 -5.59 -3.97 -15.25
C PHE A 25 -6.67 -4.67 -16.05
N GLN A 26 -6.76 -6.00 -15.93
CA GLN A 26 -7.76 -6.79 -16.65
C GLN A 26 -8.09 -8.11 -15.95
N GLY A 27 -9.34 -8.51 -16.03
CA GLY A 27 -9.80 -9.76 -15.39
C GLY A 27 -9.57 -9.74 -13.89
N ASN A 28 -8.76 -10.66 -13.38
CA ASN A 28 -8.40 -10.72 -11.97
C ASN A 28 -7.11 -9.95 -11.64
N LYS A 29 -6.42 -9.41 -12.64
CA LYS A 29 -5.16 -8.69 -12.43
C LYS A 29 -5.44 -7.26 -11.98
N ASN A 30 -5.15 -6.98 -10.72
CA ASN A 30 -5.34 -5.69 -10.07
C ASN A 30 -4.11 -5.19 -9.30
N ALA A 31 -2.97 -5.88 -9.46
CA ALA A 31 -1.67 -5.47 -8.99
C ALA A 31 -0.63 -5.69 -10.08
N ILE A 32 0.18 -4.68 -10.39
CA ILE A 32 1.27 -4.73 -11.36
C ILE A 32 2.58 -4.48 -10.62
N CYS A 33 3.56 -5.36 -10.82
CA CYS A 33 4.85 -5.32 -10.15
C CYS A 33 5.97 -5.04 -11.16
N TRP A 34 6.62 -3.89 -11.07
CA TRP A 34 7.93 -3.73 -11.68
C TRP A 34 8.95 -4.43 -10.80
N HIS A 35 9.22 -5.69 -11.17
CA HIS A 35 10.15 -6.54 -10.44
C HIS A 35 11.59 -6.13 -10.76
N ARG A 36 12.38 -5.84 -9.72
CA ARG A 36 13.78 -5.41 -9.85
C ARG A 36 14.60 -5.84 -8.65
N ASN A 37 15.90 -6.00 -8.88
CA ASN A 37 16.89 -6.22 -7.83
C ASN A 37 17.66 -4.92 -7.67
N LEU A 38 17.38 -4.18 -6.60
CA LEU A 38 18.07 -2.93 -6.33
C LEU A 38 19.46 -3.20 -5.76
N VAL A 39 20.38 -2.32 -6.09
CA VAL A 39 21.74 -2.25 -5.52
C VAL A 39 21.82 -1.03 -4.61
N GLY A 40 22.79 -0.99 -3.71
CA GLY A 40 22.98 0.11 -2.78
C GLY A 40 22.56 -0.23 -1.35
N ASP A 41 22.91 0.66 -0.43
CA ASP A 41 22.66 0.49 1.01
C ASP A 41 21.52 1.41 1.48
N PHE A 42 20.28 0.93 1.34
CA PHE A 42 19.08 1.63 1.82
C PHE A 42 19.02 1.69 3.35
N LYS A 43 19.69 0.74 4.04
CA LYS A 43 19.78 0.74 5.49
C LYS A 43 20.63 1.91 6.00
N GLU A 44 21.70 2.26 5.28
CA GLU A 44 22.52 3.44 5.60
C GLU A 44 21.67 4.71 5.53
N ILE A 45 20.82 4.87 4.51
CA ILE A 45 19.90 6.01 4.39
C ILE A 45 18.99 6.09 5.61
N VAL A 46 18.30 5.00 5.95
CA VAL A 46 17.40 4.94 7.11
C VAL A 46 18.14 5.28 8.41
N ALA A 47 19.38 4.81 8.58
CA ALA A 47 20.16 5.06 9.78
C ALA A 47 20.62 6.53 9.95
N LYS A 48 20.65 7.31 8.83
CA LYS A 48 21.08 8.70 8.83
C LYS A 48 19.92 9.70 8.75
N LEU A 49 18.72 9.24 8.42
CA LEU A 49 17.53 10.08 8.44
C LEU A 49 17.06 10.29 9.89
N GLU A 50 16.55 11.47 10.16
CA GLU A 50 15.97 11.82 11.46
C GLU A 50 14.47 11.53 11.45
N LEU A 51 14.02 10.69 12.38
CA LEU A 51 12.61 10.44 12.64
C LEU A 51 12.08 11.52 13.59
N LYS A 52 11.23 12.43 13.08
CA LYS A 52 10.65 13.52 13.87
C LYS A 52 9.34 13.12 14.56
N GLU A 53 8.57 12.26 13.90
CA GLU A 53 7.28 11.74 14.33
C GLU A 53 7.15 10.27 13.94
N ASN A 54 6.06 9.59 14.30
CA ASN A 54 5.84 8.19 13.90
C ASN A 54 5.89 7.98 12.39
N ILE A 55 5.51 9.02 11.63
CA ILE A 55 5.64 9.11 10.17
C ILE A 55 6.31 10.44 9.85
N THR A 56 7.46 10.40 9.22
CA THR A 56 8.20 11.59 8.80
C THR A 56 8.33 11.60 7.28
N GLU A 57 7.77 12.61 6.63
CA GLU A 57 7.98 12.84 5.20
C GLU A 57 9.43 13.30 4.96
N ILE A 58 10.10 12.67 4.01
CA ILE A 58 11.48 12.94 3.64
C ILE A 58 11.51 13.66 2.31
N SER A 59 11.98 14.91 2.34
CA SER A 59 12.12 15.71 1.13
C SER A 59 13.35 15.31 0.29
N THR A 60 13.36 15.73 -0.97
CA THR A 60 14.55 15.59 -1.83
C THR A 60 15.78 16.27 -1.22
N GLU A 61 15.60 17.41 -0.57
CA GLU A 61 16.66 18.17 0.12
C GLU A 61 17.21 17.38 1.30
N ASP A 62 16.35 16.71 2.10
CA ASP A 62 16.79 15.86 3.21
C ASP A 62 17.66 14.71 2.70
N LEU A 63 17.27 14.06 1.59
CA LEU A 63 18.07 13.00 0.97
C LEU A 63 19.42 13.49 0.46
N LEU A 64 19.44 14.66 -0.21
CA LEU A 64 20.65 15.23 -0.79
C LEU A 64 21.62 15.76 0.26
N ALA A 65 21.14 16.11 1.45
CA ALA A 65 21.96 16.55 2.57
C ALA A 65 22.71 15.42 3.29
N LEU A 66 22.34 14.14 3.02
CA LEU A 66 23.00 13.00 3.66
C LEU A 66 24.43 12.80 3.16
N GLU A 67 25.38 12.69 4.06
CA GLU A 67 26.73 12.21 3.77
C GLU A 67 26.72 10.68 3.76
N LEU A 68 26.79 10.07 2.59
CA LEU A 68 26.64 8.64 2.38
C LEU A 68 27.95 7.99 1.88
N SER A 69 28.03 6.68 2.02
CA SER A 69 29.00 5.85 1.32
C SER A 69 28.64 5.73 -0.17
N GLU A 70 29.54 5.20 -1.00
CA GLU A 70 29.24 4.92 -2.41
C GLU A 70 27.97 4.05 -2.58
N GLN A 71 27.72 3.09 -1.67
CA GLN A 71 26.54 2.25 -1.69
C GLN A 71 25.29 2.99 -1.23
N GLY A 72 25.42 3.90 -0.26
CA GLY A 72 24.34 4.78 0.15
C GLY A 72 23.97 5.78 -0.96
N ASP A 73 24.95 6.33 -1.67
CA ASP A 73 24.73 7.22 -2.81
C ASP A 73 23.96 6.51 -3.93
N LEU A 74 24.33 5.25 -4.26
CA LEU A 74 23.57 4.44 -5.22
C LEU A 74 22.13 4.23 -4.80
N ALA A 75 21.87 3.95 -3.52
CA ALA A 75 20.52 3.78 -2.99
C ALA A 75 19.71 5.08 -3.08
N ARG A 76 20.33 6.23 -2.72
CA ARG A 76 19.71 7.56 -2.84
C ARG A 76 19.33 7.89 -4.28
N ASP A 77 20.25 7.66 -5.23
CA ASP A 77 20.01 7.94 -6.65
C ASP A 77 18.83 7.12 -7.20
N ILE A 78 18.65 5.88 -6.73
CA ILE A 78 17.50 5.03 -7.09
C ILE A 78 16.20 5.64 -6.56
N ILE A 79 16.17 6.07 -5.29
CA ILE A 79 14.99 6.70 -4.69
C ILE A 79 14.61 7.98 -5.45
N LEU A 80 15.60 8.86 -5.68
CA LEU A 80 15.38 10.12 -6.41
C LEU A 80 14.87 9.88 -7.83
N LYS A 81 15.42 8.86 -8.51
CA LYS A 81 14.97 8.46 -9.84
C LYS A 81 13.54 7.94 -9.83
N ASP A 82 13.14 7.12 -8.87
CA ASP A 82 11.77 6.62 -8.77
C ASP A 82 10.79 7.76 -8.48
N MET A 83 11.13 8.68 -7.59
CA MET A 83 10.33 9.88 -7.31
C MET A 83 10.16 10.72 -8.59
N GLN A 84 11.25 10.93 -9.36
CA GLN A 84 11.19 11.69 -10.60
C GLN A 84 10.32 10.99 -11.65
N LEU A 85 10.45 9.68 -11.83
CA LEU A 85 9.64 8.90 -12.78
C LEU A 85 8.15 9.00 -12.47
N LEU A 86 7.76 8.92 -11.19
CA LEU A 86 6.37 9.08 -10.76
C LEU A 86 5.89 10.51 -10.95
N THR A 87 6.71 11.51 -10.64
CA THR A 87 6.39 12.94 -10.88
C THR A 87 6.20 13.24 -12.36
N ASP A 88 7.07 12.72 -13.23
CA ASP A 88 7.00 12.93 -14.69
C ASP A 88 5.71 12.35 -15.31
N MET A 89 5.14 11.31 -14.70
CA MET A 89 3.84 10.77 -15.13
C MET A 89 2.64 11.52 -14.54
N GLY A 90 2.88 12.52 -13.68
CA GLY A 90 1.83 13.36 -13.07
C GLY A 90 1.37 12.91 -11.67
N ALA A 91 2.05 11.94 -11.06
CA ALA A 91 1.77 11.56 -9.68
C ALA A 91 2.49 12.52 -8.69
N SER A 92 2.11 12.45 -7.41
CA SER A 92 2.71 13.22 -6.32
C SER A 92 3.32 12.25 -5.29
N PRO A 93 4.50 11.69 -5.58
CA PRO A 93 5.13 10.71 -4.71
C PRO A 93 5.62 11.34 -3.40
N VAL A 94 5.37 10.65 -2.30
CA VAL A 94 5.85 11.01 -0.96
C VAL A 94 6.75 9.90 -0.45
N LEU A 95 7.96 10.25 -0.02
CA LEU A 95 8.87 9.34 0.66
C LEU A 95 8.70 9.48 2.17
N ASN A 96 8.38 8.40 2.85
CA ASN A 96 8.14 8.37 4.28
C ASN A 96 9.15 7.51 5.02
N LEU A 97 9.70 8.03 6.11
CA LEU A 97 10.35 7.25 7.15
C LEU A 97 9.31 6.96 8.24
N LEU A 98 9.00 5.68 8.46
CA LEU A 98 7.94 5.24 9.34
C LEU A 98 8.50 4.40 10.49
N LYS A 99 8.01 4.71 11.69
CA LYS A 99 8.17 3.86 12.87
C LYS A 99 6.99 2.90 13.03
N HIS A 100 5.77 3.43 12.99
CA HIS A 100 4.51 2.70 13.00
C HIS A 100 3.37 3.64 12.58
N TYR A 101 2.25 3.06 12.16
CA TYR A 101 0.99 3.78 12.01
C TYR A 101 0.21 3.77 13.33
N GLU A 102 -0.73 4.70 13.47
CA GLU A 102 -1.69 4.66 14.55
C GLU A 102 -2.66 3.49 14.38
N ARG A 103 -3.09 2.90 15.50
CA ARG A 103 -4.10 1.85 15.52
C ARG A 103 -5.47 2.45 15.74
N ASP A 104 -6.46 1.91 15.03
CA ASP A 104 -7.86 2.17 15.32
C ASP A 104 -8.33 1.18 16.39
N GLU A 105 -8.48 1.68 17.61
CA GLU A 105 -8.96 0.93 18.78
C GLU A 105 -10.36 1.40 19.24
N GLU A 106 -11.05 2.23 18.44
CA GLU A 106 -12.34 2.80 18.81
C GLU A 106 -13.43 1.72 18.89
N LEU A 107 -13.44 0.78 17.95
CA LEU A 107 -14.40 -0.31 17.87
C LEU A 107 -13.70 -1.67 17.97
N ASP A 108 -14.10 -2.48 18.93
CA ASP A 108 -13.50 -3.82 19.18
C ASP A 108 -13.80 -4.87 18.09
N PHE A 109 -14.75 -4.61 17.21
CA PHE A 109 -15.26 -5.55 16.21
C PHE A 109 -14.92 -5.19 14.76
N ILE A 110 -14.49 -3.96 14.51
CA ILE A 110 -14.04 -3.50 13.19
C ILE A 110 -12.96 -2.43 13.38
N SER A 111 -11.88 -2.56 12.63
CA SER A 111 -10.80 -1.57 12.58
C SER A 111 -10.76 -0.97 11.18
N THR A 112 -10.59 0.35 11.10
CA THR A 112 -10.45 1.14 9.87
C THR A 112 -9.02 1.65 9.67
N ASP A 113 -8.06 1.15 10.45
CA ASP A 113 -6.65 1.46 10.27
C ASP A 113 -6.02 0.72 9.07
N VAL A 114 -4.82 1.16 8.68
CA VAL A 114 -4.09 0.62 7.53
C VAL A 114 -3.56 -0.81 7.72
N TYR A 115 -3.56 -1.35 8.94
CA TYR A 115 -3.17 -2.74 9.21
C TYR A 115 -4.31 -3.73 8.94
N SER A 116 -5.55 -3.24 8.91
CA SER A 116 -6.70 -4.00 8.40
C SER A 116 -6.58 -4.12 6.89
N PHE A 117 -6.89 -5.28 6.31
CA PHE A 117 -7.01 -5.39 4.86
C PHE A 117 -8.10 -4.46 4.35
N HIS A 118 -7.73 -3.60 3.39
CA HIS A 118 -8.61 -2.57 2.84
C HIS A 118 -8.32 -2.34 1.36
N VAL A 119 -9.18 -1.57 0.73
CA VAL A 119 -8.96 -0.99 -0.60
C VAL A 119 -8.90 0.53 -0.48
N ASP A 120 -8.06 1.15 -1.29
CA ASP A 120 -8.08 2.61 -1.44
C ASP A 120 -9.29 3.03 -2.27
N ARG A 121 -9.87 4.19 -1.95
CA ARG A 121 -10.95 4.81 -2.73
C ARG A 121 -10.57 6.21 -3.16
N SER A 122 -10.95 6.56 -4.40
CA SER A 122 -10.77 7.89 -4.96
C SER A 122 -12.02 8.33 -5.72
N PRO A 123 -12.42 9.61 -5.65
CA PRO A 123 -13.49 10.15 -6.48
C PRO A 123 -13.10 10.34 -7.96
N ILE A 124 -11.82 10.26 -8.27
CA ILE A 124 -11.26 10.40 -9.62
C ILE A 124 -10.41 9.19 -9.98
N GLU A 125 -10.17 8.99 -11.28
CA GLU A 125 -9.29 7.94 -11.79
C GLU A 125 -7.87 8.13 -11.26
N THR A 126 -7.40 7.14 -10.52
CA THR A 126 -6.04 7.07 -9.97
C THR A 126 -5.71 5.63 -9.58
N ASP A 127 -4.44 5.36 -9.34
CA ASP A 127 -3.92 4.10 -8.80
C ASP A 127 -2.94 4.40 -7.68
N THR A 128 -2.79 3.46 -6.75
CA THR A 128 -1.76 3.56 -5.70
C THR A 128 -0.45 2.99 -6.21
N PHE A 129 0.61 3.81 -6.18
CA PHE A 129 1.99 3.34 -6.41
C PHE A 129 2.73 3.26 -5.09
N LEU A 130 3.47 2.17 -4.87
CA LEU A 130 4.28 2.05 -3.66
C LEU A 130 5.54 1.22 -3.86
N CYS A 131 6.60 1.59 -3.13
CA CYS A 131 7.85 0.83 -3.03
C CYS A 131 8.37 0.90 -1.59
N THR A 132 8.55 -0.24 -0.95
CA THR A 132 9.28 -0.33 0.33
C THR A 132 10.75 -0.54 0.01
N TYR A 133 11.61 0.41 0.35
CA TYR A 133 13.06 0.29 0.15
C TYR A 133 13.76 -0.41 1.31
N HIS A 134 13.24 -0.23 2.53
CA HIS A 134 13.77 -0.83 3.75
C HIS A 134 12.65 -1.11 4.75
N GLY A 135 12.83 -2.12 5.61
CA GLY A 135 11.87 -2.55 6.60
C GLY A 135 10.80 -3.50 6.04
N ALA A 136 9.73 -3.71 6.81
CA ALA A 136 8.65 -4.62 6.45
C ALA A 136 7.84 -4.08 5.24
N ALA A 137 7.57 -4.94 4.26
CA ALA A 137 6.77 -4.59 3.08
C ALA A 137 5.29 -4.91 3.27
N SER A 138 4.43 -4.13 2.60
CA SER A 138 2.97 -4.34 2.58
C SER A 138 2.58 -5.72 2.04
N ASP A 139 1.38 -6.16 2.41
CA ASP A 139 0.77 -7.37 1.86
C ASP A 139 -0.42 -7.00 0.97
N ILE A 140 -0.63 -7.79 -0.09
CA ILE A 140 -1.89 -7.86 -0.82
C ILE A 140 -2.52 -9.23 -0.60
N VAL A 141 -3.83 -9.33 -0.83
CA VAL A 141 -4.53 -10.62 -0.73
C VAL A 141 -5.48 -10.79 -1.91
N PRO A 142 -5.60 -12.01 -2.50
CA PRO A 142 -6.55 -12.25 -3.57
C PRO A 142 -8.00 -11.92 -3.16
N ASN A 143 -8.74 -11.20 -4.03
CA ASN A 143 -10.10 -10.78 -3.75
C ASN A 143 -11.06 -11.95 -3.48
N ASP A 144 -10.82 -13.14 -4.09
CA ASP A 144 -11.60 -14.35 -3.83
C ASP A 144 -11.30 -15.01 -2.46
N GLN A 145 -10.23 -14.56 -1.78
CA GLN A 145 -9.79 -15.05 -0.46
C GLN A 145 -10.17 -14.11 0.69
N VAL A 146 -10.93 -13.08 0.43
CA VAL A 146 -11.43 -12.13 1.45
C VAL A 146 -12.93 -11.99 1.40
N GLU A 147 -13.48 -11.42 2.45
CA GLU A 147 -14.88 -11.01 2.55
C GLU A 147 -14.92 -9.58 3.12
N GLN A 148 -15.75 -8.73 2.53
CA GLN A 148 -15.94 -7.36 3.01
C GLN A 148 -16.57 -7.43 4.42
N LYS A 149 -15.94 -6.77 5.41
CA LYS A 149 -16.36 -6.88 6.82
C LYS A 149 -17.82 -6.48 7.06
N VAL A 150 -18.30 -5.48 6.35
CA VAL A 150 -19.70 -5.01 6.46
C VAL A 150 -20.75 -6.01 5.94
N LEU A 151 -20.33 -7.05 5.22
CA LEU A 151 -21.21 -8.14 4.76
C LEU A 151 -21.29 -9.30 5.78
N ILE A 152 -20.41 -9.33 6.78
CA ILE A 152 -20.43 -10.32 7.86
C ILE A 152 -21.60 -9.99 8.79
N PRO A 153 -22.59 -10.89 8.99
CA PRO A 153 -23.81 -10.57 9.72
C PRO A 153 -23.58 -9.99 11.11
N GLU A 154 -22.66 -10.55 11.87
CA GLU A 154 -22.36 -10.11 13.25
C GLU A 154 -21.76 -8.71 13.30
N ILE A 155 -20.93 -8.35 12.33
CA ILE A 155 -20.35 -6.99 12.20
C ILE A 155 -21.43 -6.01 11.74
N ARG A 156 -22.20 -6.41 10.71
CA ARG A 156 -23.26 -5.56 10.15
C ARG A 156 -24.33 -5.20 11.20
N GLU A 157 -24.74 -6.13 12.03
CA GLU A 157 -25.71 -5.87 13.10
C GLU A 157 -25.15 -4.90 14.16
N LYS A 158 -23.86 -5.01 14.52
CA LYS A 158 -23.20 -4.06 15.42
C LYS A 158 -23.10 -2.67 14.79
N LEU A 159 -22.77 -2.56 13.50
CA LEU A 159 -22.74 -1.28 12.78
C LEU A 159 -24.14 -0.66 12.66
N LYS A 160 -25.19 -1.45 12.45
CA LYS A 160 -26.57 -0.97 12.49
C LYS A 160 -26.96 -0.39 13.84
N ALA A 161 -26.45 -0.94 14.93
CA ALA A 161 -26.70 -0.42 16.27
C ALA A 161 -26.02 0.94 16.54
N LEU A 162 -25.00 1.32 15.74
CA LEU A 162 -24.34 2.62 15.81
C LEU A 162 -25.01 3.66 14.90
N HIS A 163 -25.89 3.23 13.97
CA HIS A 163 -26.54 4.10 13.01
C HIS A 163 -27.88 4.61 13.56
N ASP A 164 -27.95 5.91 13.88
CA ASP A 164 -29.15 6.55 14.42
C ASP A 164 -30.13 7.06 13.33
N GLY A 165 -29.75 6.89 12.03
CA GLY A 165 -30.52 7.39 10.90
C GLY A 165 -31.52 6.39 10.32
N PRO A 166 -32.27 6.79 9.28
CA PRO A 166 -33.16 5.89 8.56
C PRO A 166 -32.38 4.73 7.89
N GLU A 167 -32.99 3.54 7.82
CA GLU A 167 -32.40 2.35 7.18
C GLU A 167 -31.89 2.65 5.74
N ALA A 168 -32.56 3.55 5.01
CA ALA A 168 -32.17 3.94 3.65
C ALA A 168 -30.82 4.69 3.57
N GLU A 169 -30.34 5.24 4.69
CA GLU A 169 -29.08 5.99 4.78
C GLU A 169 -27.93 5.11 5.32
N PHE A 170 -28.22 3.87 5.69
CA PHE A 170 -27.22 2.99 6.32
C PHE A 170 -26.00 2.73 5.42
N GLU A 171 -26.19 2.52 4.12
CA GLU A 171 -25.07 2.34 3.19
C GLU A 171 -24.21 3.61 3.05
N SER A 172 -24.83 4.78 3.12
CA SER A 172 -24.09 6.05 3.13
C SER A 172 -23.28 6.22 4.43
N PHE A 173 -23.87 5.83 5.57
CA PHE A 173 -23.16 5.78 6.84
C PHE A 173 -21.93 4.86 6.79
N LEU A 174 -22.06 3.67 6.22
CA LEU A 174 -20.92 2.74 6.07
C LEU A 174 -19.79 3.36 5.21
N ALA A 175 -20.15 4.07 4.15
CA ALA A 175 -19.18 4.72 3.26
C ALA A 175 -18.53 5.95 3.90
N GLU A 176 -19.28 6.74 4.68
CA GLU A 176 -18.81 7.94 5.37
C GLU A 176 -17.72 7.61 6.41
N TYR A 177 -17.86 6.48 7.10
CA TYR A 177 -16.90 6.01 8.10
C TYR A 177 -15.91 4.98 7.54
N PHE A 178 -15.84 4.79 6.22
CA PHE A 178 -14.92 3.87 5.53
C PHE A 178 -15.06 2.39 5.93
N PHE A 179 -16.11 2.01 6.63
CA PHE A 179 -16.35 0.63 7.05
C PHE A 179 -16.47 -0.32 5.86
N ASP A 180 -17.03 0.15 4.75
CA ASP A 180 -17.22 -0.60 3.51
C ASP A 180 -15.91 -0.88 2.74
N LEU A 181 -14.80 -0.25 3.12
CA LEU A 181 -13.49 -0.47 2.48
C LEU A 181 -12.70 -1.63 3.09
N HIS A 182 -13.11 -2.17 4.24
CA HIS A 182 -12.33 -3.13 5.01
C HIS A 182 -12.77 -4.56 4.82
N TYR A 183 -11.79 -5.47 4.78
CA TYR A 183 -11.96 -6.88 4.45
C TYR A 183 -11.41 -7.78 5.54
N GLN A 184 -12.01 -8.95 5.68
CA GLN A 184 -11.55 -10.04 6.53
C GLN A 184 -11.02 -11.17 5.67
N PRO A 185 -9.79 -11.67 5.90
CA PRO A 185 -9.30 -12.86 5.23
C PRO A 185 -10.14 -14.09 5.58
N LYS A 186 -10.46 -14.91 4.57
CA LYS A 186 -11.09 -16.22 4.77
C LYS A 186 -10.11 -17.19 5.43
N PRO A 187 -10.59 -18.25 6.09
CA PRO A 187 -9.72 -19.32 6.53
C PRO A 187 -8.89 -19.85 5.34
N ASN A 188 -7.59 -19.98 5.49
CA ASN A 188 -6.64 -20.36 4.44
C ASN A 188 -6.31 -19.28 3.38
N ALA A 189 -6.69 -18.02 3.58
CA ALA A 189 -6.18 -16.94 2.76
C ALA A 189 -4.64 -16.91 2.76
N GLN A 190 -4.06 -16.65 1.61
CA GLN A 190 -2.62 -16.58 1.42
C GLN A 190 -2.23 -15.18 0.96
N PRO A 191 -1.96 -14.25 1.88
CA PRO A 191 -1.44 -12.94 1.52
C PRO A 191 -0.11 -13.05 0.78
N ILE A 192 0.11 -12.11 -0.13
CA ILE A 192 1.32 -11.99 -0.93
C ILE A 192 2.07 -10.78 -0.41
N ASN A 193 3.25 -10.99 0.17
CA ASN A 193 4.10 -9.89 0.59
C ASN A 193 4.73 -9.23 -0.63
N LEU A 194 4.63 -7.91 -0.73
CA LEU A 194 5.10 -7.15 -1.89
C LEU A 194 6.64 -7.10 -2.03
N GLY A 195 7.36 -7.47 -0.97
CA GLY A 195 8.81 -7.45 -0.93
C GLY A 195 9.41 -6.05 -0.95
N THR A 196 10.73 -5.97 -0.78
CA THR A 196 11.47 -4.71 -0.81
C THR A 196 12.08 -4.44 -2.18
N GLY A 197 12.14 -3.16 -2.57
CA GLY A 197 12.78 -2.71 -3.80
C GLY A 197 11.94 -2.83 -5.07
N HIS A 198 10.78 -3.48 -5.03
CA HIS A 198 9.86 -3.55 -6.16
C HIS A 198 8.92 -2.35 -6.17
N LEU A 199 8.67 -1.76 -7.34
CA LEU A 199 7.66 -0.72 -7.47
C LEU A 199 6.36 -1.35 -7.95
N TRP A 200 5.31 -1.12 -7.18
CA TRP A 200 3.98 -1.68 -7.41
C TRP A 200 3.01 -0.61 -7.84
N ARG A 201 2.05 -0.99 -8.68
CA ARG A 201 0.85 -0.23 -9.02
C ARG A 201 -0.36 -1.08 -8.66
N LEU A 202 -1.21 -0.56 -7.78
CA LEU A 202 -2.40 -1.24 -7.25
C LEU A 202 -3.66 -0.52 -7.74
N ALA A 203 -4.65 -1.31 -8.16
CA ALA A 203 -5.94 -0.77 -8.59
C ALA A 203 -6.72 -0.20 -7.40
N VAL A 204 -7.19 1.04 -7.53
CA VAL A 204 -7.99 1.80 -6.56
C VAL A 204 -9.47 1.70 -6.90
N ASP A 205 -10.36 1.78 -5.91
CA ASP A 205 -11.81 1.92 -6.10
C ASP A 205 -12.13 3.34 -6.58
N HIS A 206 -12.46 3.49 -7.86
CA HIS A 206 -12.86 4.76 -8.46
C HIS A 206 -13.95 4.55 -9.53
N PRO A 207 -14.72 5.59 -9.92
CA PRO A 207 -15.93 5.44 -10.75
C PRO A 207 -15.72 4.79 -12.12
N THR A 208 -14.51 4.86 -12.69
CA THR A 208 -14.19 4.28 -14.01
C THR A 208 -13.40 2.97 -13.93
N GLN A 209 -13.11 2.46 -12.70
CA GLN A 209 -12.38 1.21 -12.51
C GLN A 209 -13.16 0.03 -13.11
N LYS A 210 -12.44 -0.83 -13.85
CA LYS A 210 -13.01 -1.98 -14.57
C LYS A 210 -12.70 -3.32 -13.92
N VAL A 211 -11.82 -3.32 -12.94
CA VAL A 211 -11.45 -4.52 -12.17
C VAL A 211 -11.77 -4.29 -10.68
N LEU A 212 -11.81 -5.35 -9.90
CA LEU A 212 -11.91 -5.19 -8.44
C LEU A 212 -10.67 -4.47 -7.91
N PRO A 213 -10.83 -3.52 -6.98
CA PRO A 213 -9.70 -2.83 -6.37
C PRO A 213 -8.80 -3.82 -5.62
N CYS A 214 -7.53 -3.49 -5.51
CA CYS A 214 -6.53 -4.34 -4.88
C CYS A 214 -6.67 -4.28 -3.35
N VAL A 215 -7.01 -5.41 -2.73
CA VAL A 215 -7.08 -5.50 -1.28
C VAL A 215 -5.67 -5.63 -0.72
N HIS A 216 -5.27 -4.68 0.12
CA HIS A 216 -3.93 -4.60 0.68
C HIS A 216 -3.94 -4.14 2.14
N ARG A 217 -2.77 -4.18 2.78
CA ARG A 217 -2.57 -3.64 4.13
C ARG A 217 -1.13 -3.20 4.36
N ALA A 218 -0.91 -2.31 5.31
CA ALA A 218 0.40 -2.07 5.89
C ALA A 218 0.90 -3.33 6.63
N PRO A 219 2.21 -3.58 6.65
CA PRO A 219 2.79 -4.65 7.43
C PRO A 219 2.78 -4.30 8.93
N VAL A 220 2.85 -5.32 9.78
CA VAL A 220 3.34 -5.10 11.15
C VAL A 220 4.84 -4.84 11.04
N GLU A 221 5.30 -3.77 11.65
CA GLU A 221 6.70 -3.36 11.61
C GLU A 221 7.60 -4.37 12.32
N ASN A 222 8.85 -4.47 11.88
CA ASN A 222 9.87 -5.25 12.56
C ASN A 222 10.34 -4.50 13.81
N ASP A 223 10.55 -5.19 14.91
CA ASP A 223 11.04 -4.59 16.16
C ASP A 223 12.35 -3.83 15.95
N GLY A 224 12.35 -2.54 16.31
CA GLY A 224 13.54 -1.68 16.24
C GLY A 224 13.96 -1.28 14.82
N GLU A 225 13.16 -1.54 13.80
CA GLU A 225 13.45 -1.20 12.43
C GLU A 225 12.45 -0.16 11.90
N TYR A 226 12.96 0.89 11.27
CA TYR A 226 12.12 1.86 10.56
C TYR A 226 11.88 1.40 9.13
N ARG A 227 10.72 1.73 8.61
CA ARG A 227 10.36 1.46 7.21
C ARG A 227 10.62 2.70 6.35
N LEU A 228 11.25 2.53 5.19
CA LEU A 228 11.39 3.57 4.17
C LEU A 228 10.45 3.24 3.01
N LEU A 229 9.40 4.03 2.86
CA LEU A 229 8.30 3.80 1.92
C LEU A 229 8.09 4.99 1.00
N LEU A 230 8.15 4.76 -0.31
CA LEU A 230 7.64 5.66 -1.34
C LEU A 230 6.20 5.27 -1.67
N ILE A 231 5.29 6.24 -1.68
CA ILE A 231 3.87 6.03 -1.98
C ILE A 231 3.25 7.26 -2.67
N CYS A 232 2.30 7.05 -3.55
CA CYS A 232 1.43 8.08 -4.13
C CYS A 232 0.12 7.46 -4.63
#